data_0e28514ce88b025e768fad1b20e394d6
#
_entry.id   0e28514ce88b025e768fad1b20e394d6
#
_cell.length_a   1.000
_cell.length_b   1.000
_cell.length_c   1.000
_cell.angle_alpha   90.00
_cell.angle_beta   90.00
_cell.angle_gamma   90.00
#
_symmetry.space_group_name_H-M   'P 1'
#
loop_
_entity.id
_entity.type
_entity.pdbx_description
1 polymer ?
#
loop_
_entity_poly.entity_id
_entity_poly.type
_entity_poly.pdbx_seq_one_letter_code
_entity_poly.pdbx_strand_id
1 'polypeptide(L)'
;MLKRDFIDTGRIRYILREFPIGKTSGLATIALRCAPADKYRTLYGKFMEQQPAWVSQEVRPDAIFAVAQQVGMTRPQFDACRENQGMIEALKWVKERGRKLGIIGTPNYFVGDKLIKRELTLADIRAIADGAPIPGTPTASAVPPQ
;
A
#
# COMPACT_ATOMS: atom_id res chain seq x y z
N MET A 1 -2.10 9.60 -14.63
CA MET A 1 -0.70 9.96 -14.88
C MET A 1 0.25 8.80 -14.57
N LEU A 2 0.65 8.47 -13.33
CA LEU A 2 1.61 7.37 -13.06
C LEU A 2 1.27 6.06 -13.79
N LYS A 3 0.03 5.57 -13.65
CA LYS A 3 -0.39 4.33 -14.29
C LYS A 3 -0.28 4.42 -15.81
N ARG A 4 -0.98 5.37 -16.44
CA ARG A 4 -1.07 5.50 -17.89
C ARG A 4 0.29 5.73 -18.56
N ASP A 5 1.09 6.62 -17.99
CA ASP A 5 2.26 7.17 -18.68
C ASP A 5 3.56 6.39 -18.38
N PHE A 6 3.57 5.61 -17.28
CA PHE A 6 4.78 4.92 -16.84
C PHE A 6 4.59 3.42 -16.57
N ILE A 7 3.46 3.01 -15.96
CA ILE A 7 3.23 1.60 -15.64
C ILE A 7 2.71 0.85 -16.86
N ASP A 8 1.64 1.36 -17.50
CA ASP A 8 1.02 0.72 -18.67
C ASP A 8 1.97 0.71 -19.89
N THR A 9 2.92 1.64 -19.93
CA THR A 9 3.98 1.69 -20.97
C THR A 9 5.19 0.81 -20.65
N GLY A 10 5.21 0.14 -19.50
CA GLY A 10 6.32 -0.73 -19.09
C GLY A 10 7.58 0.00 -18.62
N ARG A 11 7.56 1.34 -18.52
CA ARG A 11 8.71 2.13 -18.06
C ARG A 11 9.00 1.99 -16.58
N ILE A 12 7.97 1.72 -15.77
CA ILE A 12 8.08 1.49 -14.32
C ILE A 12 7.27 0.25 -13.95
N ARG A 13 7.85 -0.64 -13.14
CA ARG A 13 7.14 -1.68 -12.41
C ARG A 13 6.80 -1.15 -11.03
N TYR A 14 5.51 -1.05 -10.72
CA TYR A 14 5.03 -0.58 -9.42
C TYR A 14 4.47 -1.75 -8.61
N ILE A 15 4.91 -1.89 -7.36
CA ILE A 15 4.43 -2.90 -6.43
C ILE A 15 3.92 -2.20 -5.19
N LEU A 16 2.61 -2.29 -4.93
CA LEU A 16 2.01 -1.81 -3.70
C LEU A 16 2.21 -2.83 -2.58
N ARG A 17 2.65 -2.33 -1.43
CA ARG A 17 2.69 -3.10 -0.19
C ARG A 17 1.91 -2.35 0.89
N GLU A 18 0.93 -2.99 1.48
CA GLU A 18 0.15 -2.39 2.54
C GLU A 18 0.96 -2.37 3.84
N PHE A 19 0.89 -1.24 4.54
CA PHE A 19 1.49 -1.06 5.85
C PHE A 19 0.48 -0.37 6.76
N PRO A 20 -0.61 -1.06 7.17
CA PRO A 20 -1.64 -0.44 7.99
C PRO A 20 -1.10 -0.05 9.36
N ILE A 21 -1.45 1.18 9.78
CA ILE A 21 -1.11 1.72 11.09
C ILE A 21 -2.37 1.71 11.94
N GLY A 22 -2.44 0.83 12.94
CA GLY A 22 -3.59 0.69 13.81
C GLY A 22 -4.62 -0.35 13.35
N LYS A 23 -5.62 -0.58 14.21
CA LYS A 23 -6.59 -1.66 14.05
C LYS A 23 -7.60 -1.39 12.92
N THR A 24 -8.06 -0.15 12.80
CA THR A 24 -9.06 0.24 11.79
C THR A 24 -8.50 0.07 10.37
N SER A 25 -7.31 0.60 10.09
CA SER A 25 -6.65 0.40 8.80
C SER A 25 -6.25 -1.06 8.57
N GLY A 26 -5.95 -1.81 9.64
CA GLY A 26 -5.70 -3.25 9.57
C GLY A 26 -6.93 -4.02 9.06
N LEU A 27 -8.11 -3.75 9.60
CA LEU A 27 -9.34 -4.40 9.13
C LEU A 27 -9.71 -4.00 7.70
N ALA A 28 -9.55 -2.73 7.33
CA ALA A 28 -9.76 -2.28 5.96
C ALA A 28 -8.80 -2.97 4.98
N THR A 29 -7.53 -3.18 5.37
CA THR A 29 -6.56 -3.92 4.56
C THR A 29 -6.93 -5.40 4.42
N ILE A 30 -7.43 -6.02 5.47
CA ILE A 30 -7.93 -7.41 5.41
C ILE A 30 -9.10 -7.50 4.42
N ALA A 31 -10.08 -6.61 4.52
CA ALA A 31 -11.21 -6.55 3.58
C ALA A 31 -10.72 -6.35 2.13
N LEU A 32 -9.73 -5.47 1.94
CA LEU A 32 -9.12 -5.22 0.63
C LEU A 32 -8.49 -6.49 0.03
N ARG A 33 -7.76 -7.26 0.83
CA ARG A 33 -7.11 -8.50 0.39
C ARG A 33 -8.09 -9.64 0.10
N CYS A 34 -9.28 -9.60 0.69
CA CYS A 34 -10.35 -10.57 0.43
C CYS A 34 -11.20 -10.22 -0.80
N ALA A 35 -11.08 -9.02 -1.32
CA ALA A 35 -11.75 -8.67 -2.56
C ALA A 35 -11.18 -9.48 -3.73
N PRO A 36 -12.01 -9.82 -4.73
CA PRO A 36 -11.50 -10.38 -5.98
C PRO A 36 -10.39 -9.54 -6.59
N ALA A 37 -9.42 -10.17 -7.24
CA ALA A 37 -8.24 -9.49 -7.76
C ALA A 37 -8.57 -8.32 -8.70
N ASP A 38 -9.61 -8.46 -9.52
CA ASP A 38 -10.12 -7.42 -10.43
C ASP A 38 -10.79 -6.26 -9.68
N LYS A 39 -11.22 -6.44 -8.43
CA LYS A 39 -11.86 -5.44 -7.57
C LYS A 39 -10.90 -4.76 -6.60
N TYR A 40 -9.73 -5.33 -6.37
CA TYR A 40 -8.75 -4.83 -5.39
C TYR A 40 -8.46 -3.33 -5.59
N ARG A 41 -8.12 -2.92 -6.80
CA ARG A 41 -7.76 -1.53 -7.11
C ARG A 41 -8.94 -0.58 -6.93
N THR A 42 -10.13 -0.99 -7.34
CA THR A 42 -11.36 -0.19 -7.17
C THR A 42 -11.69 -0.01 -5.69
N LEU A 43 -11.61 -1.08 -4.91
CA LEU A 43 -11.85 -1.01 -3.46
C LEU A 43 -10.78 -0.17 -2.75
N TYR A 44 -9.52 -0.30 -3.14
CA TYR A 44 -8.44 0.54 -2.61
C TYR A 44 -8.74 2.04 -2.84
N GLY A 45 -9.14 2.43 -4.05
CA GLY A 45 -9.55 3.79 -4.35
C GLY A 45 -10.69 4.27 -3.47
N LYS A 46 -11.74 3.45 -3.31
CA LYS A 46 -12.89 3.78 -2.45
C LYS A 46 -12.51 3.96 -0.98
N PHE A 47 -11.63 3.13 -0.43
CA PHE A 47 -11.12 3.33 0.92
C PHE A 47 -10.33 4.64 1.05
N MET A 48 -9.55 5.02 0.06
CA MET A 48 -8.81 6.29 0.07
C MET A 48 -9.75 7.50 -0.03
N GLU A 49 -10.70 7.47 -0.93
CA GLU A 49 -11.66 8.57 -1.17
C GLU A 49 -12.64 8.77 0.00
N GLN A 50 -13.03 7.68 0.67
CA GLN A 50 -14.05 7.69 1.71
C GLN A 50 -13.47 7.61 3.13
N GLN A 51 -12.21 7.99 3.33
CA GLN A 51 -11.57 7.94 4.66
C GLN A 51 -12.42 8.55 5.78
N PRO A 52 -13.07 9.72 5.63
CA PRO A 52 -13.90 10.30 6.69
C PRO A 52 -15.06 9.39 7.13
N ALA A 53 -15.52 8.49 6.28
CA ALA A 53 -16.66 7.61 6.60
C ALA A 53 -16.28 6.42 7.48
N TRP A 54 -15.04 5.91 7.37
CA TRP A 54 -14.63 4.66 8.02
C TRP A 54 -13.43 4.79 8.95
N VAL A 55 -12.57 5.80 8.80
CA VAL A 55 -11.41 6.00 9.68
C VAL A 55 -11.89 6.49 11.04
N SER A 56 -11.47 5.82 12.10
CA SER A 56 -11.83 6.16 13.48
C SER A 56 -10.84 5.55 14.46
N GLN A 57 -10.76 6.09 15.67
CA GLN A 57 -9.92 5.53 16.73
C GLN A 57 -10.39 4.13 17.14
N GLU A 58 -11.70 3.95 17.29
CA GLU A 58 -12.31 2.65 17.51
C GLU A 58 -12.66 1.99 16.19
N VAL A 59 -12.41 0.70 16.10
CA VAL A 59 -12.76 -0.07 14.90
C VAL A 59 -14.28 -0.15 14.75
N ARG A 60 -14.78 0.34 13.62
CA ARG A 60 -16.20 0.24 13.24
C ARG A 60 -16.33 -0.70 12.02
N PRO A 61 -16.50 -2.02 12.25
CA PRO A 61 -16.56 -2.99 11.16
C PRO A 61 -17.64 -2.69 10.13
N ASP A 62 -18.80 -2.19 10.57
CA ASP A 62 -19.91 -1.87 9.67
C ASP A 62 -19.58 -0.71 8.72
N ALA A 63 -18.85 0.29 9.19
CA ALA A 63 -18.39 1.39 8.34
C ALA A 63 -17.40 0.90 7.27
N ILE A 64 -16.50 0.00 7.61
CA ILE A 64 -15.55 -0.62 6.67
C ILE A 64 -16.31 -1.53 5.69
N PHE A 65 -17.27 -2.32 6.17
CA PHE A 65 -18.13 -3.13 5.32
C PHE A 65 -18.94 -2.28 4.33
N ALA A 66 -19.47 -1.13 4.77
CA ALA A 66 -20.23 -0.23 3.90
C ALA A 66 -19.41 0.25 2.68
N VAL A 67 -18.09 0.35 2.80
CA VAL A 67 -17.21 0.62 1.66
C VAL A 67 -16.99 -0.65 0.83
N ALA A 68 -16.72 -1.78 1.48
CA ALA A 68 -16.42 -3.04 0.80
C ALA A 68 -17.61 -3.58 -0.02
N GLN A 69 -18.83 -3.41 0.46
CA GLN A 69 -20.03 -3.83 -0.27
C GLN A 69 -20.23 -3.09 -1.61
N GLN A 70 -19.65 -1.90 -1.77
CA GLN A 70 -19.76 -1.13 -3.01
C GLN A 70 -19.05 -1.79 -4.20
N VAL A 71 -18.19 -2.78 -3.94
CA VAL A 71 -17.55 -3.61 -4.98
C VAL A 71 -18.13 -5.03 -5.03
N GLY A 72 -19.27 -5.26 -4.37
CA GLY A 72 -19.98 -6.53 -4.39
C GLY A 72 -19.58 -7.51 -3.27
N MET A 73 -18.79 -7.11 -2.27
CA MET A 73 -18.51 -7.96 -1.11
C MET A 73 -19.78 -8.15 -0.28
N THR A 74 -20.14 -9.39 0.00
CA THR A 74 -21.30 -9.71 0.85
C THR A 74 -20.91 -9.67 2.33
N ARG A 75 -21.89 -9.53 3.20
CA ARG A 75 -21.64 -9.54 4.66
C ARG A 75 -21.00 -10.84 5.15
N PRO A 76 -21.48 -12.04 4.74
CA PRO A 76 -20.81 -13.28 5.11
C PRO A 76 -19.36 -13.38 4.63
N GLN A 77 -19.06 -12.89 3.43
CA GLN A 77 -17.68 -12.85 2.91
C GLN A 77 -16.79 -11.92 3.77
N PHE A 78 -17.28 -10.74 4.11
CA PHE A 78 -16.58 -9.80 4.97
C PHE A 78 -16.32 -10.37 6.37
N ASP A 79 -17.33 -10.99 7.00
CA ASP A 79 -17.20 -11.57 8.33
C ASP A 79 -16.24 -12.77 8.34
N ALA A 80 -16.32 -13.65 7.37
CA ALA A 80 -15.35 -14.75 7.21
C ALA A 80 -13.93 -14.24 6.98
N CYS A 81 -13.79 -13.16 6.23
CA CYS A 81 -12.50 -12.57 5.92
C CYS A 81 -11.80 -11.98 7.15
N ARG A 82 -12.51 -11.21 7.96
CA ARG A 82 -11.95 -10.58 9.17
C ARG A 82 -11.52 -11.60 10.24
N GLU A 83 -12.06 -12.81 10.19
CA GLU A 83 -11.72 -13.93 11.08
C GLU A 83 -10.65 -14.85 10.51
N ASN A 84 -10.22 -14.62 9.27
CA ASN A 84 -9.21 -15.44 8.59
C ASN A 84 -7.83 -15.24 9.21
N GLN A 85 -7.41 -16.18 10.06
CA GLN A 85 -6.14 -16.12 10.78
C GLN A 85 -4.94 -16.12 9.83
N GLY A 86 -4.98 -16.87 8.74
CA GLY A 86 -3.92 -16.87 7.73
C GLY A 86 -3.70 -15.51 7.09
N MET A 87 -4.79 -14.78 6.81
CA MET A 87 -4.72 -13.41 6.29
C MET A 87 -4.16 -12.43 7.32
N ILE A 88 -4.58 -12.55 8.58
CA ILE A 88 -4.09 -11.73 9.69
C ILE A 88 -2.59 -11.93 9.89
N GLU A 89 -2.13 -13.19 9.94
CA GLU A 89 -0.72 -13.51 10.10
C GLU A 89 0.14 -13.05 8.90
N ALA A 90 -0.37 -13.20 7.68
CA ALA A 90 0.31 -12.70 6.49
C ALA A 90 0.48 -11.17 6.53
N LEU A 91 -0.51 -10.44 7.02
CA LEU A 91 -0.42 -8.99 7.17
C LEU A 91 0.57 -8.58 8.27
N LYS A 92 0.58 -9.29 9.40
CA LYS A 92 1.58 -9.09 10.47
C LYS A 92 3.00 -9.31 9.94
N TRP A 93 3.20 -10.37 9.18
CA TRP A 93 4.50 -10.68 8.58
C TRP A 93 4.98 -9.56 7.63
N VAL A 94 4.12 -9.05 6.76
CA VAL A 94 4.46 -7.94 5.85
C VAL A 94 4.86 -6.69 6.65
N LYS A 95 4.11 -6.36 7.70
CA LYS A 95 4.44 -5.22 8.58
C LYS A 95 5.77 -5.40 9.31
N GLU A 96 6.00 -6.57 9.87
CA GLU A 96 7.25 -6.87 10.57
C GLU A 96 8.45 -6.80 9.62
N ARG A 97 8.33 -7.39 8.43
CA ARG A 97 9.35 -7.27 7.40
C ARG A 97 9.61 -5.81 7.00
N GLY A 98 8.56 -5.01 6.83
CA GLY A 98 8.68 -3.59 6.54
C GLY A 98 9.45 -2.85 7.63
N ARG A 99 9.16 -3.12 8.91
CA ARG A 99 9.90 -2.53 10.05
C ARG A 99 11.37 -2.91 10.03
N LYS A 100 11.71 -4.17 9.77
CA LYS A 100 13.09 -4.64 9.62
C LYS A 100 13.84 -3.94 8.48
N LEU A 101 13.13 -3.47 7.47
CA LEU A 101 13.65 -2.68 6.35
C LEU A 101 13.65 -1.17 6.60
N GLY A 102 13.33 -0.72 7.82
CA GLY A 102 13.35 0.68 8.21
C GLY A 102 12.07 1.46 7.95
N ILE A 103 10.95 0.79 7.58
CA ILE A 103 9.65 1.42 7.42
C ILE A 103 9.01 1.63 8.80
N ILE A 104 8.73 2.89 9.13
CA ILE A 104 8.05 3.28 10.38
C ILE A 104 6.73 4.01 10.14
N GLY A 105 6.43 4.36 8.89
CA GLY A 105 5.23 5.07 8.49
C GLY A 105 5.00 4.98 6.98
N THR A 106 4.03 5.73 6.49
CA THR A 106 3.66 5.80 5.07
C THR A 106 3.43 7.25 4.65
N PRO A 107 3.68 7.62 3.39
CA PRO A 107 4.24 6.79 2.34
C PRO A 107 5.75 6.58 2.46
N ASN A 108 6.24 5.42 2.07
CA ASN A 108 7.65 5.13 1.88
C ASN A 108 7.81 4.34 0.57
N TYR A 109 8.93 4.50 -0.10
CA TYR A 109 9.18 3.86 -1.39
C TYR A 109 10.54 3.19 -1.41
N PHE A 110 10.60 1.98 -1.96
CA PHE A 110 11.85 1.39 -2.40
C PHE A 110 12.00 1.59 -3.91
N VAL A 111 13.08 2.21 -4.32
CA VAL A 111 13.49 2.33 -5.72
C VAL A 111 14.77 1.53 -5.88
N GLY A 112 14.63 0.30 -6.40
CA GLY A 112 15.67 -0.71 -6.25
C GLY A 112 15.87 -1.04 -4.76
N ASP A 113 17.07 -0.84 -4.27
CA ASP A 113 17.47 -1.04 -2.86
C ASP A 113 17.41 0.24 -2.01
N LYS A 114 17.10 1.39 -2.62
CA LYS A 114 17.06 2.69 -1.93
C LYS A 114 15.71 2.95 -1.30
N LEU A 115 15.70 3.21 0.02
CA LEU A 115 14.51 3.63 0.77
C LEU A 115 14.34 5.15 0.70
N ILE A 116 13.19 5.61 0.21
CA ILE A 116 12.79 7.02 0.14
C ILE A 116 11.60 7.24 1.08
N LYS A 117 11.82 8.04 2.13
CA LYS A 117 10.85 8.29 3.22
C LYS A 117 10.06 9.59 3.02
N ARG A 118 9.70 9.90 1.80
CA ARG A 118 8.90 11.06 1.43
C ARG A 118 8.00 10.73 0.24
N GLU A 119 7.06 11.58 -0.05
CA GLU A 119 6.31 11.48 -1.28
C GLU A 119 7.20 11.62 -2.51
N LEU A 120 6.86 10.88 -3.56
CA LEU A 120 7.53 10.99 -4.86
C LEU A 120 6.84 12.05 -5.72
N THR A 121 7.63 12.98 -6.20
CA THR A 121 7.19 14.00 -7.16
C THR A 121 7.16 13.45 -8.59
N LEU A 122 6.56 14.19 -9.51
CA LEU A 122 6.62 13.82 -10.93
C LEU A 122 8.06 13.81 -11.48
N ALA A 123 8.91 14.70 -10.97
CA ALA A 123 10.32 14.72 -11.34
C ALA A 123 11.05 13.45 -10.89
N ASP A 124 10.74 12.97 -9.66
CA ASP A 124 11.27 11.70 -9.16
C ASP A 124 10.81 10.53 -10.04
N ILE A 125 9.54 10.48 -10.40
CA ILE A 125 8.98 9.42 -11.24
C ILE A 125 9.64 9.39 -12.61
N ARG A 126 9.88 10.55 -13.22
CA ARG A 126 10.61 10.66 -14.49
C ARG A 126 12.06 10.18 -14.35
N ALA A 127 12.77 10.63 -13.32
CA ALA A 127 14.14 10.19 -13.05
C ALA A 127 14.20 8.66 -12.86
N ILE A 128 13.27 8.07 -12.12
CA ILE A 128 13.17 6.60 -11.95
C ILE A 128 12.97 5.91 -13.30
N ALA A 129 12.04 6.41 -14.13
CA ALA A 129 11.75 5.84 -15.44
C ALA A 129 12.94 5.94 -16.42
N ASP A 130 13.76 6.97 -16.29
CA ASP A 130 14.92 7.23 -17.13
C ASP A 130 16.22 6.61 -16.56
N GLY A 131 16.15 5.94 -15.41
CA GLY A 131 17.33 5.39 -14.72
C GLY A 131 18.29 6.46 -14.18
N ALA A 132 17.81 7.70 -14.03
CA ALA A 132 18.57 8.83 -13.54
C ALA A 132 18.55 8.93 -11.99
N PRO A 133 19.51 9.64 -11.39
CA PRO A 133 19.50 9.91 -9.95
C PRO A 133 18.21 10.64 -9.53
N ILE A 134 17.62 10.21 -8.42
CA ILE A 134 16.39 10.83 -7.88
C ILE A 134 16.78 12.14 -7.20
N PRO A 135 16.13 13.27 -7.54
CA PRO A 135 16.45 14.57 -6.95
C PRO A 135 16.37 14.54 -5.41
N GLY A 136 17.37 15.14 -4.74
CA GLY A 136 17.40 15.25 -3.28
C GLY A 136 17.68 13.95 -2.51
N THR A 137 17.99 12.85 -3.18
CA THR A 137 18.53 11.66 -2.52
C THR A 137 20.07 11.70 -2.54
N PRO A 138 20.75 11.42 -1.41
CA PRO A 138 22.20 11.27 -1.42
C PRO A 138 22.59 10.19 -2.42
N THR A 139 23.49 10.51 -3.34
CA THR A 139 24.18 9.47 -4.10
C THR A 139 24.93 8.61 -3.10
N ALA A 140 24.63 7.30 -3.06
CA ALA A 140 25.40 6.38 -2.24
C ALA A 140 26.88 6.53 -2.65
N SER A 141 27.69 7.05 -1.75
CA SER A 141 29.15 6.96 -1.92
C SER A 141 29.47 5.47 -1.99
N ALA A 142 30.08 5.07 -3.09
CA ALA A 142 30.56 3.70 -3.25
C ALA A 142 31.42 3.37 -2.02
N VAL A 143 30.97 2.38 -1.24
CA VAL A 143 31.82 1.81 -0.19
C VAL A 143 32.97 1.16 -0.92
N PRO A 144 34.23 1.57 -0.67
CA PRO A 144 35.36 0.91 -1.29
C PRO A 144 35.40 -0.55 -0.83
N PRO A 145 35.74 -1.48 -1.71
CA PRO A 145 35.89 -2.90 -1.34
C PRO A 145 37.02 -3.02 -0.29
N GLN A 146 36.70 -3.68 0.83
CA GLN A 146 37.68 -4.15 1.80
C GLN A 146 38.32 -5.46 1.31
#